data_a37b37156758da2efa5b6bb69c4ce013
#
_entry.id   a37b37156758da2efa5b6bb69c4ce013
#
_cell.length_a   1.000
_cell.length_b   1.000
_cell.length_c   1.000
_cell.angle_alpha   90.00
_cell.angle_beta   90.00
_cell.angle_gamma   90.00
#
_symmetry.space_group_name_H-M   'P 1'
#
loop_
_entity.id
_entity.type
_entity.pdbx_description
1 polymer ?
#
loop_
_entity_poly.entity_id
_entity_poly.type
_entity_poly.pdbx_seq_one_letter_code
_entity_poly.pdbx_strand_id
1 'polypeptide(L)'
;MLTSFKINKLFGLYDYDLVFSESNDDKIRFITATNGYGKSTILRLIDAVFNHHLEFFFKIPFHELTLTVDQAVLNLRRVKNAVSTPPEAMEVVDKDEDYAIEFSIGVDHLASTTLTLEDVQSESKELDEVLQQIEMFFSSETCKFIDDRRLLRENTDASELVRLSDLLKERLLHPDDNTEKQIAVLMDIVSRSCFADKHIEISKAFGFRFVMDNEDRTKLAMYDLSSGEQHIMLISLYMLFEAPEKAIVLIDEPEMSFHLSWQGDYLKNLRQIVGLRNVQCIVATHSPIIFDSEYSLAIDLYAQMHPEE
;
A
#
# COMPACT_ATOMS: atom_id res chain seq x y z
N MET A 1 -10.19 -8.55 -5.58
CA MET A 1 -9.97 -7.09 -5.56
C MET A 1 -10.51 -6.51 -4.26
N LEU A 2 -9.77 -5.63 -3.58
CA LEU A 2 -10.23 -4.98 -2.33
C LEU A 2 -11.41 -4.06 -2.64
N THR A 3 -12.57 -4.35 -2.05
CA THR A 3 -13.83 -3.64 -2.33
C THR A 3 -14.13 -2.58 -1.27
N SER A 4 -13.94 -2.91 0.00
CA SER A 4 -14.19 -1.95 1.08
C SER A 4 -13.34 -2.23 2.30
N PHE A 5 -13.17 -1.18 3.11
CA PHE A 5 -12.54 -1.22 4.41
C PHE A 5 -13.39 -0.37 5.37
N LYS A 6 -13.85 -0.97 6.44
CA LYS A 6 -14.61 -0.29 7.48
C LYS A 6 -13.92 -0.46 8.82
N ILE A 7 -13.84 0.60 9.59
CA ILE A 7 -13.26 0.57 10.93
C ILE A 7 -14.05 1.45 11.88
N ASN A 8 -14.31 0.92 13.08
CA ASN A 8 -15.01 1.61 14.13
C ASN A 8 -14.06 1.91 15.29
N LYS A 9 -14.11 3.15 15.78
CA LYS A 9 -13.33 3.66 16.92
C LYS A 9 -11.81 3.49 16.72
N LEU A 10 -11.32 3.77 15.53
CA LEU A 10 -9.86 3.88 15.32
C LEU A 10 -9.31 4.98 16.24
N PHE A 11 -8.29 4.65 17.05
CA PHE A 11 -7.76 5.49 18.13
C PHE A 11 -8.82 5.95 19.15
N GLY A 12 -9.92 5.19 19.28
CA GLY A 12 -11.04 5.54 20.13
C GLY A 12 -11.95 6.68 19.62
N LEU A 13 -11.65 7.25 18.44
CA LEU A 13 -12.28 8.46 17.92
C LEU A 13 -12.96 8.26 16.56
N TYR A 14 -12.28 7.63 15.60
CA TYR A 14 -12.66 7.68 14.20
C TYR A 14 -13.48 6.47 13.78
N ASP A 15 -14.56 6.73 13.06
CA ASP A 15 -15.40 5.72 12.41
C ASP A 15 -15.33 5.96 10.89
N TYR A 16 -14.83 5.01 10.12
CA TYR A 16 -14.65 5.13 8.67
C TYR A 16 -15.31 3.99 7.92
N ASP A 17 -15.89 4.32 6.75
CA ASP A 17 -16.44 3.38 5.78
C ASP A 17 -15.90 3.73 4.39
N LEU A 18 -14.87 3.01 3.95
CA LEU A 18 -14.13 3.29 2.72
C LEU A 18 -14.56 2.30 1.64
N VAL A 19 -15.14 2.80 0.56
CA VAL A 19 -15.51 2.00 -0.61
C VAL A 19 -14.49 2.24 -1.71
N PHE A 20 -13.73 1.20 -2.07
CA PHE A 20 -12.67 1.27 -3.07
C PHE A 20 -13.14 0.87 -4.48
N SER A 21 -14.25 0.13 -4.60
CA SER A 21 -14.80 -0.28 -5.89
C SER A 21 -16.32 -0.29 -5.84
N GLU A 22 -16.95 0.62 -6.55
CA GLU A 22 -18.40 0.58 -6.85
C GLU A 22 -18.69 -0.04 -8.21
N SER A 23 -17.72 -0.04 -9.12
CA SER A 23 -17.78 -0.64 -10.45
C SER A 23 -16.39 -1.09 -10.89
N ASN A 24 -16.33 -2.11 -11.76
CA ASN A 24 -15.07 -2.75 -12.20
C ASN A 24 -14.10 -1.85 -12.99
N ASP A 25 -14.45 -0.58 -13.26
CA ASP A 25 -13.71 0.25 -14.21
C ASP A 25 -12.61 1.13 -13.57
N ASP A 26 -12.72 1.50 -12.28
CA ASP A 26 -11.72 2.38 -11.67
C ASP A 26 -10.98 1.69 -10.52
N LYS A 27 -9.73 1.34 -10.78
CA LYS A 27 -8.84 0.62 -9.85
C LYS A 27 -7.93 1.55 -9.06
N ILE A 28 -8.15 2.87 -9.15
CA ILE A 28 -7.38 3.87 -8.44
C ILE A 28 -8.31 4.56 -7.44
N ARG A 29 -7.87 4.66 -6.17
CA ARG A 29 -8.55 5.43 -5.13
C ARG A 29 -7.53 6.21 -4.32
N PHE A 30 -7.95 7.38 -3.87
CA PHE A 30 -7.19 8.25 -2.99
C PHE A 30 -7.89 8.37 -1.65
N ILE A 31 -7.16 8.14 -0.56
CA ILE A 31 -7.61 8.43 0.80
C ILE A 31 -7.04 9.80 1.16
N THR A 32 -7.91 10.78 1.37
CA THR A 32 -7.52 12.16 1.64
C THR A 32 -7.93 12.59 3.05
N ALA A 33 -7.08 13.31 3.72
CA ALA A 33 -7.33 14.07 4.94
C ALA A 33 -6.10 14.89 5.30
N THR A 34 -6.26 15.83 6.22
CA THR A 34 -5.13 16.44 6.92
C THR A 34 -4.38 15.42 7.79
N ASN A 35 -3.21 15.80 8.30
CA ASN A 35 -2.42 14.90 9.15
C ASN A 35 -3.17 14.54 10.45
N GLY A 36 -2.98 13.31 10.93
CA GLY A 36 -3.59 12.82 12.17
C GLY A 36 -4.89 12.02 12.01
N TYR A 37 -5.52 12.00 10.84
CA TYR A 37 -6.77 11.26 10.58
C TYR A 37 -6.58 9.76 10.29
N GLY A 38 -5.37 9.23 10.40
CA GLY A 38 -5.12 7.79 10.33
C GLY A 38 -4.94 7.22 8.92
N LYS A 39 -4.72 8.04 7.87
CA LYS A 39 -4.48 7.57 6.48
C LYS A 39 -3.46 6.43 6.40
N SER A 40 -2.23 6.69 6.86
CA SER A 40 -1.14 5.71 6.86
C SER A 40 -1.47 4.48 7.73
N THR A 41 -2.20 4.67 8.82
CA THR A 41 -2.64 3.56 9.69
C THR A 41 -3.62 2.65 8.98
N ILE A 42 -4.57 3.22 8.22
CA ILE A 42 -5.52 2.45 7.41
C ILE A 42 -4.76 1.60 6.38
N LEU A 43 -3.81 2.19 5.62
CA LEU A 43 -3.00 1.43 4.67
C LEU A 43 -2.23 0.30 5.34
N ARG A 44 -1.63 0.56 6.52
CA ARG A 44 -0.89 -0.47 7.28
C ARG A 44 -1.79 -1.56 7.83
N LEU A 45 -3.02 -1.25 8.24
CA LEU A 45 -3.98 -2.27 8.67
C LEU A 45 -4.39 -3.17 7.49
N ILE A 46 -4.57 -2.60 6.30
CA ILE A 46 -4.80 -3.38 5.09
C ILE A 46 -3.58 -4.27 4.78
N ASP A 47 -2.39 -3.69 4.75
CA ASP A 47 -1.12 -4.42 4.53
C ASP A 47 -0.92 -5.57 5.52
N ALA A 48 -1.24 -5.33 6.80
CA ALA A 48 -1.08 -6.30 7.87
C ALA A 48 -1.93 -7.57 7.68
N VAL A 49 -3.12 -7.47 7.05
CA VAL A 49 -3.92 -8.62 6.67
C VAL A 49 -3.21 -9.47 5.62
N PHE A 50 -2.80 -8.85 4.51
CA PHE A 50 -2.25 -9.57 3.36
C PHE A 50 -0.83 -10.09 3.57
N ASN A 51 -0.04 -9.41 4.40
CA ASN A 51 1.35 -9.77 4.70
C ASN A 51 1.53 -10.41 6.08
N HIS A 52 0.42 -10.84 6.70
CA HIS A 52 0.39 -11.62 7.95
C HIS A 52 1.07 -10.92 9.15
N HIS A 53 1.07 -9.59 9.18
CA HIS A 53 1.62 -8.80 10.30
C HIS A 53 0.57 -8.61 11.41
N LEU A 54 0.00 -9.73 11.92
CA LEU A 54 -1.17 -9.70 12.80
C LEU A 54 -0.89 -8.99 14.14
N GLU A 55 0.37 -8.95 14.60
CA GLU A 55 0.76 -8.20 15.80
C GLU A 55 0.45 -6.69 15.71
N PHE A 56 0.28 -6.17 14.49
CA PHE A 56 -0.06 -4.76 14.28
C PHE A 56 -1.45 -4.40 14.79
N PHE A 57 -2.40 -5.34 14.72
CA PHE A 57 -3.76 -5.14 15.21
C PHE A 57 -3.84 -4.98 16.74
N PHE A 58 -2.89 -5.56 17.48
CA PHE A 58 -2.82 -5.40 18.94
C PHE A 58 -2.26 -4.03 19.34
N LYS A 59 -1.41 -3.42 18.50
CA LYS A 59 -0.79 -2.11 18.75
C LYS A 59 -1.69 -0.92 18.45
N ILE A 60 -2.73 -1.11 17.62
CA ILE A 60 -3.62 -0.04 17.18
C ILE A 60 -4.97 -0.17 17.90
N PRO A 61 -5.41 0.83 18.68
CA PRO A 61 -6.72 0.78 19.30
C PRO A 61 -7.84 0.97 18.26
N PHE A 62 -8.76 0.01 18.19
CA PHE A 62 -10.00 0.05 17.43
C PHE A 62 -11.04 -0.86 18.12
N HIS A 63 -12.31 -0.74 17.74
CA HIS A 63 -13.36 -1.62 18.25
C HIS A 63 -13.62 -2.78 17.27
N GLU A 64 -13.84 -2.48 16.02
CA GLU A 64 -14.11 -3.45 14.96
C GLU A 64 -13.54 -2.98 13.64
N LEU A 65 -13.03 -3.91 12.85
CA LEU A 65 -12.52 -3.70 11.50
C LEU A 65 -13.13 -4.74 10.57
N THR A 66 -13.64 -4.29 9.43
CA THR A 66 -14.14 -5.18 8.37
C THR A 66 -13.41 -4.87 7.07
N LEU A 67 -12.85 -5.90 6.45
CA LEU A 67 -12.20 -5.84 5.16
C LEU A 67 -12.94 -6.73 4.18
N THR A 68 -13.32 -6.20 3.01
CA THR A 68 -14.00 -6.97 1.98
C THR A 68 -13.14 -7.07 0.73
N VAL A 69 -12.88 -8.29 0.28
CA VAL A 69 -12.14 -8.59 -0.95
C VAL A 69 -13.01 -9.48 -1.82
N ASP A 70 -13.43 -8.94 -2.97
CA ASP A 70 -14.46 -9.55 -3.81
C ASP A 70 -15.73 -9.89 -3.01
N GLN A 71 -15.96 -11.18 -2.72
CA GLN A 71 -17.11 -11.65 -1.92
C GLN A 71 -16.72 -12.11 -0.51
N ALA A 72 -15.42 -12.18 -0.22
CA ALA A 72 -14.94 -12.61 1.08
C ALA A 72 -14.87 -11.43 2.05
N VAL A 73 -15.35 -11.64 3.25
CA VAL A 73 -15.35 -10.65 4.33
C VAL A 73 -14.48 -11.16 5.47
N LEU A 74 -13.50 -10.36 5.86
CA LEU A 74 -12.75 -10.52 7.10
C LEU A 74 -13.28 -9.51 8.11
N ASN A 75 -13.69 -9.98 9.27
CA ASN A 75 -14.05 -9.14 10.40
C ASN A 75 -13.10 -9.41 11.57
N LEU A 76 -12.56 -8.33 12.14
CA LEU A 76 -11.75 -8.35 13.35
C LEU A 76 -12.46 -7.54 14.43
N ARG A 77 -12.71 -8.14 15.59
CA ARG A 77 -13.32 -7.49 16.73
C ARG A 77 -12.40 -7.57 17.94
N ARG A 78 -12.10 -6.41 18.53
CA ARG A 78 -11.32 -6.34 19.76
C ARG A 78 -12.21 -6.67 20.96
N VAL A 79 -11.86 -7.70 21.71
CA VAL A 79 -12.61 -8.20 22.88
C VAL A 79 -11.73 -8.15 24.12
N LYS A 80 -12.33 -7.90 25.28
CA LYS A 80 -11.58 -7.94 26.55
C LYS A 80 -11.23 -9.39 26.88
N ASN A 81 -9.96 -9.61 27.24
CA ASN A 81 -9.49 -10.92 27.65
C ASN A 81 -10.12 -11.31 28.99
N ALA A 82 -10.88 -12.41 29.03
CA ALA A 82 -11.61 -12.83 30.22
C ALA A 82 -10.72 -13.38 31.37
N VAL A 83 -9.40 -13.47 31.15
CA VAL A 83 -8.46 -14.15 32.05
C VAL A 83 -7.76 -13.23 33.04
N SER A 84 -7.82 -11.92 32.87
CA SER A 84 -7.12 -10.98 33.74
C SER A 84 -8.02 -9.95 34.38
N THR A 85 -8.52 -10.23 35.62
CA THR A 85 -8.58 -9.16 36.65
C THR A 85 -8.89 -9.72 38.03
N PRO A 86 -8.05 -9.50 39.04
CA PRO A 86 -8.47 -9.34 40.42
C PRO A 86 -9.17 -7.97 40.57
N PRO A 87 -10.23 -7.84 41.40
CA PRO A 87 -11.06 -6.65 41.45
C PRO A 87 -10.50 -5.45 42.22
N GLU A 88 -9.24 -5.36 42.48
CA GLU A 88 -8.61 -4.28 43.26
C GLU A 88 -7.32 -3.76 42.65
N ALA A 89 -7.43 -2.93 41.60
CA ALA A 89 -6.41 -1.89 41.34
C ALA A 89 -7.00 -0.79 40.44
N MET A 90 -7.19 0.35 41.02
CA MET A 90 -7.48 1.62 40.34
C MET A 90 -6.28 2.02 39.49
N GLU A 91 -6.59 2.61 38.32
CA GLU A 91 -5.66 3.32 37.42
C GLU A 91 -4.56 2.45 36.81
N VAL A 92 -4.89 1.71 35.78
CA VAL A 92 -3.88 1.17 34.86
C VAL A 92 -4.22 1.60 33.42
N VAL A 93 -3.28 2.30 32.83
CA VAL A 93 -3.15 2.46 31.38
C VAL A 93 -3.45 1.12 30.72
N ASP A 94 -4.42 1.06 29.78
CA ASP A 94 -4.75 -0.11 28.98
C ASP A 94 -3.45 -0.72 28.43
N LYS A 95 -3.00 -1.82 29.03
CA LYS A 95 -1.87 -2.57 28.48
C LYS A 95 -2.39 -3.43 27.33
N ASP A 96 -1.63 -3.47 26.25
CA ASP A 96 -1.94 -4.28 25.04
C ASP A 96 -2.21 -5.76 25.35
N GLU A 97 -1.77 -6.26 26.52
CA GLU A 97 -1.96 -7.63 27.02
C GLU A 97 -3.39 -7.96 27.48
N ASP A 98 -4.23 -6.95 27.70
CA ASP A 98 -5.58 -7.14 28.25
C ASP A 98 -6.66 -7.40 27.18
N TYR A 99 -6.28 -7.46 25.90
CA TYR A 99 -7.20 -7.64 24.79
C TYR A 99 -6.86 -8.87 23.95
N ALA A 100 -7.92 -9.50 23.44
CA ALA A 100 -7.86 -10.49 22.38
C ALA A 100 -8.57 -9.95 21.15
N ILE A 101 -8.27 -10.52 19.99
CA ILE A 101 -8.91 -10.18 18.73
C ILE A 101 -9.65 -11.41 18.22
N GLU A 102 -10.94 -11.28 18.03
CA GLU A 102 -11.79 -12.25 17.39
C GLU A 102 -11.73 -12.04 15.88
N PHE A 103 -11.24 -13.06 15.16
CA PHE A 103 -11.19 -13.11 13.71
C PHE A 103 -12.34 -13.94 13.18
N SER A 104 -13.10 -13.42 12.24
CA SER A 104 -14.06 -14.20 11.48
C SER A 104 -13.91 -13.93 9.98
N ILE A 105 -13.79 -15.01 9.20
CA ILE A 105 -13.55 -14.92 7.75
C ILE A 105 -14.56 -15.81 7.03
N GLY A 106 -15.15 -15.30 5.95
CA GLY A 106 -16.04 -16.10 5.11
C GLY A 106 -17.00 -15.27 4.27
N VAL A 107 -17.87 -15.96 3.54
CA VAL A 107 -18.98 -15.34 2.80
C VAL A 107 -20.21 -15.22 3.70
N ASP A 108 -20.38 -16.12 4.70
CA ASP A 108 -21.53 -16.24 5.61
C ASP A 108 -21.15 -16.35 7.10
N HIS A 109 -20.08 -15.71 7.55
CA HIS A 109 -19.64 -15.72 8.97
C HIS A 109 -19.54 -17.11 9.62
N LEU A 110 -18.76 -18.01 9.07
CA LEU A 110 -18.82 -19.45 9.41
C LEU A 110 -18.06 -19.87 10.66
N ALA A 111 -16.98 -19.23 11.03
CA ALA A 111 -16.22 -19.57 12.22
C ALA A 111 -15.45 -18.34 12.72
N SER A 112 -15.38 -18.16 14.03
CA SER A 112 -14.51 -17.17 14.63
C SER A 112 -13.42 -17.86 15.45
N THR A 113 -12.19 -17.34 15.32
CA THR A 113 -11.04 -17.75 16.13
C THR A 113 -10.55 -16.53 16.89
N THR A 114 -10.32 -16.69 18.19
CA THR A 114 -9.86 -15.57 19.03
C THR A 114 -8.36 -15.74 19.28
N LEU A 115 -7.58 -14.71 18.99
CA LEU A 115 -6.14 -14.65 19.23
C LEU A 115 -5.82 -13.62 20.31
N THR A 116 -4.87 -13.97 21.17
CA THR A 116 -4.16 -13.06 22.07
C THR A 116 -2.84 -12.62 21.44
N LEU A 117 -2.21 -11.59 21.99
CA LEU A 117 -0.86 -11.20 21.56
C LEU A 117 0.16 -12.33 21.80
N GLU A 118 -0.02 -13.11 22.88
CA GLU A 118 0.82 -14.27 23.20
C GLU A 118 0.69 -15.36 22.13
N ASP A 119 -0.53 -15.62 21.62
CA ASP A 119 -0.76 -16.59 20.55
C ASP A 119 0.00 -16.21 19.28
N VAL A 120 0.03 -14.91 18.95
CA VAL A 120 0.77 -14.40 17.79
C VAL A 120 2.29 -14.50 18.01
N GLN A 121 2.78 -14.21 19.21
CA GLN A 121 4.21 -14.25 19.54
C GLN A 121 4.76 -15.67 19.67
N SER A 122 3.93 -16.63 20.12
CA SER A 122 4.32 -18.03 20.33
C SER A 122 4.07 -18.93 19.12
N GLU A 123 3.58 -18.38 18.01
CA GLU A 123 3.20 -19.13 16.81
C GLU A 123 2.25 -20.28 17.14
N SER A 124 1.13 -19.96 17.82
CA SER A 124 0.14 -20.92 18.29
C SER A 124 -0.61 -21.62 17.14
N LYS A 125 -1.32 -22.70 17.44
CA LYS A 125 -2.18 -23.40 16.46
C LYS A 125 -3.36 -22.50 16.01
N GLU A 126 -3.87 -21.72 16.93
CA GLU A 126 -4.94 -20.75 16.67
C GLU A 126 -4.48 -19.69 15.65
N LEU A 127 -3.22 -19.25 15.72
CA LEU A 127 -2.60 -18.39 14.72
C LEU A 127 -2.53 -19.08 13.36
N ASP A 128 -2.03 -20.33 13.31
CA ASP A 128 -1.95 -21.09 12.07
C ASP A 128 -3.32 -21.24 11.41
N GLU A 129 -4.39 -21.49 12.19
CA GLU A 129 -5.76 -21.58 11.67
C GLU A 129 -6.22 -20.26 11.03
N VAL A 130 -5.96 -19.12 11.66
CA VAL A 130 -6.31 -17.81 11.13
C VAL A 130 -5.52 -17.51 9.85
N LEU A 131 -4.21 -17.76 9.84
CA LEU A 131 -3.37 -17.57 8.66
C LEU A 131 -3.81 -18.44 7.48
N GLN A 132 -4.13 -19.71 7.71
CA GLN A 132 -4.67 -20.61 6.67
C GLN A 132 -6.00 -20.09 6.12
N GLN A 133 -6.88 -19.55 6.95
CA GLN A 133 -8.13 -18.94 6.50
C GLN A 133 -7.87 -17.69 5.65
N ILE A 134 -6.98 -16.80 6.09
CA ILE A 134 -6.59 -15.61 5.31
C ILE A 134 -6.05 -16.05 3.95
N GLU A 135 -5.12 -16.98 3.91
CA GLU A 135 -4.58 -17.52 2.66
C GLU A 135 -5.66 -18.13 1.78
N MET A 136 -6.57 -18.94 2.33
CA MET A 136 -7.62 -19.58 1.55
C MET A 136 -8.56 -18.56 0.87
N PHE A 137 -8.93 -17.49 1.56
CA PHE A 137 -9.87 -16.50 1.04
C PHE A 137 -9.21 -15.38 0.22
N PHE A 138 -7.95 -15.05 0.49
CA PHE A 138 -7.22 -13.95 -0.15
C PHE A 138 -6.01 -14.41 -0.98
N SER A 139 -5.83 -15.72 -1.20
CA SER A 139 -4.67 -16.31 -1.91
C SER A 139 -4.46 -15.80 -3.33
N SER A 140 -5.51 -15.29 -3.97
CA SER A 140 -5.41 -14.73 -5.33
C SER A 140 -4.89 -13.29 -5.35
N GLU A 141 -4.80 -12.64 -4.20
CA GLU A 141 -4.46 -11.24 -4.07
C GLU A 141 -3.10 -11.09 -3.36
N THR A 142 -2.24 -10.29 -3.95
CA THR A 142 -0.98 -9.88 -3.30
C THR A 142 -1.09 -8.41 -2.96
N CYS A 143 -0.53 -8.01 -1.82
CA CYS A 143 -0.50 -6.62 -1.39
C CYS A 143 0.95 -6.14 -1.26
N LYS A 144 1.22 -4.97 -1.80
CA LYS A 144 2.50 -4.28 -1.62
C LYS A 144 2.27 -2.90 -1.04
N PHE A 145 2.84 -2.66 0.12
CA PHE A 145 2.85 -1.35 0.74
C PHE A 145 4.15 -0.61 0.40
N ILE A 146 4.02 0.60 -0.13
CA ILE A 146 5.11 1.52 -0.44
C ILE A 146 4.98 2.70 0.53
N ASP A 147 5.85 2.72 1.54
CA ASP A 147 5.83 3.68 2.66
C ASP A 147 6.74 4.88 2.34
N ASP A 148 6.29 6.09 2.66
CA ASP A 148 7.07 7.34 2.62
C ASP A 148 8.37 7.26 3.46
N ARG A 149 8.33 6.53 4.58
CA ARG A 149 9.47 6.39 5.52
C ARG A 149 10.62 5.56 5.01
N ARG A 150 10.47 4.85 3.90
CA ARG A 150 11.59 4.14 3.25
C ARG A 150 12.70 5.10 2.83
N LEU A 151 12.32 6.34 2.50
CA LEU A 151 13.27 7.42 2.17
C LEU A 151 14.19 7.83 3.34
N LEU A 152 13.80 7.51 4.58
CA LEU A 152 14.59 7.81 5.79
C LEU A 152 15.55 6.68 6.19
N ARG A 153 15.44 5.50 5.55
CA ARG A 153 16.38 4.39 5.77
C ARG A 153 17.43 4.43 4.67
N GLU A 154 18.64 4.84 5.05
CA GLU A 154 19.78 4.95 4.15
C GLU A 154 19.88 3.74 3.19
N ASN A 155 19.86 4.00 1.89
CA ASN A 155 20.13 3.07 0.77
C ASN A 155 19.10 1.95 0.46
N THR A 156 17.90 1.93 1.03
CA THR A 156 16.93 0.86 0.70
C THR A 156 16.35 1.01 -0.72
N ASP A 157 16.03 2.24 -1.13
CA ASP A 157 15.42 2.50 -2.45
C ASP A 157 16.43 2.30 -3.58
N ALA A 158 17.68 2.72 -3.40
CA ALA A 158 18.73 2.50 -4.41
C ALA A 158 19.04 1.01 -4.59
N SER A 159 19.07 0.21 -3.53
CA SER A 159 19.27 -1.24 -3.63
C SER A 159 18.08 -1.95 -4.29
N GLU A 160 16.87 -1.50 -4.01
CA GLU A 160 15.66 -2.02 -4.64
C GLU A 160 15.60 -1.65 -6.14
N LEU A 161 16.02 -0.44 -6.52
CA LEU A 161 16.16 -0.05 -7.92
C LEU A 161 17.18 -0.88 -8.67
N VAL A 162 18.29 -1.27 -8.04
CA VAL A 162 19.26 -2.21 -8.64
C VAL A 162 18.61 -3.56 -8.91
N ARG A 163 17.88 -4.10 -7.92
CA ARG A 163 17.14 -5.37 -8.07
C ARG A 163 16.10 -5.29 -9.19
N LEU A 164 15.33 -4.20 -9.26
CA LEU A 164 14.33 -3.98 -10.31
C LEU A 164 14.97 -3.77 -11.69
N SER A 165 16.18 -3.21 -11.74
CA SER A 165 16.96 -3.10 -12.98
C SER A 165 17.40 -4.47 -13.49
N ASP A 166 17.82 -5.38 -12.61
CA ASP A 166 18.14 -6.76 -12.98
C ASP A 166 16.88 -7.52 -13.45
N LEU A 167 15.73 -7.31 -12.80
CA LEU A 167 14.45 -7.85 -13.24
C LEU A 167 14.09 -7.36 -14.66
N LEU A 168 14.23 -6.07 -14.92
CA LEU A 168 13.99 -5.50 -16.25
C LEU A 168 14.94 -6.10 -17.30
N LYS A 169 16.21 -6.32 -16.95
CA LYS A 169 17.17 -6.98 -17.81
C LYS A 169 16.73 -8.40 -18.20
N GLU A 170 16.24 -9.18 -17.23
CA GLU A 170 15.70 -10.52 -17.48
C GLU A 170 14.46 -10.46 -18.39
N ARG A 171 13.56 -9.52 -18.16
CA ARG A 171 12.39 -9.29 -19.05
C ARG A 171 12.79 -8.92 -20.46
N LEU A 172 13.83 -8.13 -20.64
CA LEU A 172 14.36 -7.78 -21.97
C LEU A 172 15.01 -8.97 -22.69
N LEU A 173 15.58 -9.92 -21.96
CA LEU A 173 16.15 -11.15 -22.51
C LEU A 173 15.06 -12.14 -22.93
N HIS A 174 13.97 -12.19 -22.19
CA HIS A 174 12.81 -13.07 -22.39
C HIS A 174 11.51 -12.25 -22.43
N PRO A 175 11.31 -11.44 -23.51
CA PRO A 175 10.16 -10.53 -23.58
C PRO A 175 8.86 -11.32 -23.76
N ASP A 176 7.80 -10.86 -23.09
CA ASP A 176 6.41 -11.22 -23.34
C ASP A 176 5.71 -10.18 -24.24
N ASP A 177 4.46 -10.43 -24.61
CA ASP A 177 3.68 -9.56 -25.51
C ASP A 177 3.45 -8.14 -24.98
N ASN A 178 3.63 -7.92 -23.68
CA ASN A 178 3.43 -6.65 -23.00
C ASN A 178 4.72 -5.87 -22.73
N THR A 179 5.88 -6.52 -22.83
CA THR A 179 7.18 -5.94 -22.45
C THR A 179 7.46 -4.62 -23.18
N GLU A 180 7.21 -4.55 -24.49
CA GLU A 180 7.43 -3.31 -25.26
C GLU A 180 6.50 -2.18 -24.81
N LYS A 181 5.23 -2.49 -24.53
CA LYS A 181 4.25 -1.51 -24.04
C LYS A 181 4.62 -1.01 -22.64
N GLN A 182 5.09 -1.89 -21.76
CA GLN A 182 5.55 -1.54 -20.41
C GLN A 182 6.74 -0.59 -20.47
N ILE A 183 7.71 -0.87 -21.37
CA ILE A 183 8.86 0.01 -21.58
C ILE A 183 8.41 1.37 -22.12
N ALA A 184 7.49 1.41 -23.08
CA ALA A 184 6.97 2.65 -23.64
C ALA A 184 6.29 3.52 -22.56
N VAL A 185 5.50 2.91 -21.67
CA VAL A 185 4.87 3.60 -20.54
C VAL A 185 5.94 4.12 -19.57
N LEU A 186 6.96 3.31 -19.23
CA LEU A 186 8.06 3.75 -18.36
C LEU A 186 8.79 4.95 -18.95
N MET A 187 9.13 4.90 -20.25
CA MET A 187 9.81 6.02 -20.95
C MET A 187 8.96 7.29 -20.97
N ASP A 188 7.64 7.15 -21.17
CA ASP A 188 6.72 8.29 -21.16
C ASP A 188 6.62 8.91 -19.75
N ILE A 189 6.54 8.11 -18.68
CA ILE A 189 6.57 8.59 -17.29
C ILE A 189 7.86 9.35 -17.00
N VAL A 190 9.01 8.77 -17.32
CA VAL A 190 10.33 9.39 -17.09
C VAL A 190 10.44 10.72 -17.86
N SER A 191 9.99 10.75 -19.10
CA SER A 191 10.07 11.98 -19.94
C SER A 191 9.24 13.12 -19.37
N ARG A 192 8.06 12.84 -18.80
CA ARG A 192 7.20 13.85 -18.15
C ARG A 192 7.73 14.29 -16.80
N SER A 193 8.37 13.40 -16.07
CA SER A 193 8.92 13.70 -14.74
C SER A 193 10.13 14.63 -14.78
N CYS A 194 10.51 15.15 -15.96
CA CYS A 194 11.56 16.17 -16.13
C CYS A 194 12.81 15.87 -15.29
N PHE A 195 13.41 14.72 -15.51
CA PHE A 195 14.73 14.40 -14.93
C PHE A 195 15.76 15.37 -15.53
N ALA A 196 16.04 16.45 -14.77
CA ALA A 196 16.86 17.55 -15.24
C ALA A 196 18.22 17.08 -15.75
N ASP A 197 18.58 17.49 -16.98
CA ASP A 197 19.88 17.24 -17.60
C ASP A 197 20.32 15.77 -17.62
N LYS A 198 19.37 14.84 -17.61
CA LYS A 198 19.64 13.40 -17.69
C LYS A 198 18.52 12.63 -18.39
N HIS A 199 18.88 11.52 -19.01
CA HIS A 199 17.94 10.62 -19.64
C HIS A 199 18.16 9.18 -19.20
N ILE A 200 17.13 8.34 -19.36
CA ILE A 200 17.21 6.91 -19.10
C ILE A 200 17.64 6.17 -20.36
N GLU A 201 18.58 5.24 -20.20
CA GLU A 201 18.92 4.24 -21.22
C GLU A 201 18.46 2.86 -20.75
N ILE A 202 17.82 2.10 -21.65
CA ILE A 202 17.34 0.73 -21.38
C ILE A 202 18.04 -0.24 -22.33
N SER A 203 18.58 -1.34 -21.80
CA SER A 203 19.31 -2.32 -22.57
C SER A 203 19.30 -3.71 -21.92
N LYS A 204 19.35 -4.77 -22.76
CA LYS A 204 19.56 -6.15 -22.34
C LYS A 204 20.86 -6.37 -21.56
N ALA A 205 21.84 -5.47 -21.72
CA ALA A 205 23.14 -5.61 -21.06
C ALA A 205 23.12 -5.19 -19.60
N PHE A 206 22.27 -4.21 -19.24
CA PHE A 206 22.31 -3.61 -17.89
C PHE A 206 20.92 -3.29 -17.29
N GLY A 207 19.80 -3.65 -17.95
CA GLY A 207 18.47 -3.24 -17.52
C GLY A 207 18.22 -1.78 -17.85
N PHE A 208 18.28 -0.89 -16.88
CA PHE A 208 18.24 0.55 -17.11
C PHE A 208 19.39 1.28 -16.38
N ARG A 209 19.68 2.50 -16.84
CA ARG A 209 20.61 3.42 -16.20
C ARG A 209 20.26 4.86 -16.57
N PHE A 210 20.68 5.79 -15.75
CA PHE A 210 20.63 7.22 -16.09
C PHE A 210 21.98 7.72 -16.59
N VAL A 211 21.91 8.64 -17.54
CA VAL A 211 23.09 9.26 -18.18
C VAL A 211 22.85 10.76 -18.22
N MET A 212 23.85 11.53 -17.79
CA MET A 212 23.82 12.98 -17.87
C MET A 212 23.87 13.47 -19.34
N ASP A 213 23.15 14.54 -19.63
CA ASP A 213 23.16 15.20 -20.94
C ASP A 213 24.36 16.17 -21.08
N ASN A 214 25.54 15.71 -20.62
CA ASN A 214 26.81 16.43 -20.72
C ASN A 214 27.71 15.80 -21.82
N GLU A 215 28.82 16.48 -22.15
CA GLU A 215 29.74 16.02 -23.19
C GLU A 215 30.31 14.62 -22.92
N ASP A 216 30.58 14.30 -21.65
CA ASP A 216 31.14 13.03 -21.21
C ASP A 216 30.11 11.90 -21.09
N ARG A 217 28.81 12.21 -21.23
CA ARG A 217 27.71 11.23 -21.02
C ARG A 217 27.89 10.44 -19.71
N THR A 218 28.09 11.16 -18.62
CA THR A 218 28.40 10.57 -17.31
C THR A 218 27.29 9.64 -16.86
N LYS A 219 27.61 8.39 -16.58
CA LYS A 219 26.65 7.40 -16.05
C LYS A 219 26.46 7.64 -14.57
N LEU A 220 25.19 7.67 -14.14
CA LEU A 220 24.80 7.82 -12.75
C LEU A 220 24.54 6.47 -12.11
N ALA A 221 24.96 6.31 -10.87
CA ALA A 221 24.53 5.21 -10.03
C ALA A 221 23.12 5.50 -9.45
N MET A 222 22.42 4.46 -8.99
CA MET A 222 21.05 4.62 -8.46
C MET A 222 20.98 5.55 -7.24
N TYR A 223 22.02 5.61 -6.43
CA TYR A 223 22.12 6.51 -5.27
C TYR A 223 22.42 7.97 -5.64
N ASP A 224 22.82 8.26 -6.90
CA ASP A 224 23.02 9.63 -7.39
C ASP A 224 21.69 10.29 -7.82
N LEU A 225 20.61 9.52 -7.89
CA LEU A 225 19.27 10.04 -8.15
C LEU A 225 18.73 10.72 -6.91
N SER A 226 17.97 11.81 -7.12
CA SER A 226 17.21 12.43 -6.03
C SER A 226 16.15 11.47 -5.47
N SER A 227 15.72 11.70 -4.23
CA SER A 227 14.69 10.88 -3.59
C SER A 227 13.40 10.78 -4.41
N GLY A 228 12.95 11.90 -5.01
CA GLY A 228 11.77 11.89 -5.89
C GLY A 228 11.96 11.06 -7.15
N GLU A 229 13.13 11.14 -7.79
CA GLU A 229 13.46 10.31 -8.96
C GLU A 229 13.51 8.83 -8.61
N GLN A 230 14.14 8.47 -7.49
CA GLN A 230 14.16 7.09 -6.99
C GLN A 230 12.74 6.59 -6.73
N HIS A 231 11.89 7.40 -6.10
CA HIS A 231 10.53 7.02 -5.75
C HIS A 231 9.63 6.79 -6.98
N ILE A 232 9.67 7.70 -7.97
CA ILE A 232 8.94 7.52 -9.25
C ILE A 232 9.40 6.25 -9.95
N MET A 233 10.71 6.02 -10.02
CA MET A 233 11.28 4.83 -10.66
C MET A 233 10.86 3.56 -9.93
N LEU A 234 10.93 3.56 -8.60
CA LEU A 234 10.54 2.41 -7.77
C LEU A 234 9.08 2.01 -8.02
N ILE A 235 8.15 2.97 -7.89
CA ILE A 235 6.72 2.72 -8.11
C ILE A 235 6.49 2.22 -9.54
N SER A 236 7.05 2.91 -10.53
CA SER A 236 6.82 2.58 -11.94
C SER A 236 7.38 1.22 -12.32
N LEU A 237 8.61 0.91 -11.90
CA LEU A 237 9.23 -0.38 -12.20
C LEU A 237 8.53 -1.53 -11.48
N TYR A 238 8.21 -1.37 -10.19
CA TYR A 238 7.47 -2.37 -9.45
C TYR A 238 6.12 -2.68 -10.11
N MET A 239 5.32 -1.64 -10.34
CA MET A 239 3.97 -1.84 -10.89
C MET A 239 3.98 -2.36 -12.33
N LEU A 240 4.94 -1.94 -13.16
CA LEU A 240 5.02 -2.37 -14.55
C LEU A 240 5.60 -3.79 -14.73
N PHE A 241 6.63 -4.16 -13.97
CA PHE A 241 7.42 -5.35 -14.27
C PHE A 241 7.37 -6.44 -13.21
N GLU A 242 7.08 -6.11 -11.97
CA GLU A 242 7.07 -7.06 -10.85
C GLU A 242 5.69 -7.40 -10.35
N ALA A 243 4.81 -6.41 -10.16
CA ALA A 243 3.49 -6.62 -9.58
C ALA A 243 2.73 -7.73 -10.32
N PRO A 244 2.24 -8.78 -9.63
CA PRO A 244 1.40 -9.78 -10.27
C PRO A 244 0.06 -9.17 -10.69
N GLU A 245 -0.68 -9.90 -11.52
CA GLU A 245 -2.04 -9.50 -11.86
C GLU A 245 -2.92 -9.47 -10.61
N LYS A 246 -3.81 -8.50 -10.54
CA LYS A 246 -4.72 -8.24 -9.41
C LYS A 246 -4.03 -7.83 -8.11
N ALA A 247 -2.73 -7.51 -8.14
CA ALA A 247 -2.04 -6.98 -6.98
C ALA A 247 -2.72 -5.70 -6.47
N ILE A 248 -2.75 -5.56 -5.15
CA ILE A 248 -3.12 -4.34 -4.44
C ILE A 248 -1.84 -3.58 -4.13
N VAL A 249 -1.73 -2.36 -4.61
CA VAL A 249 -0.58 -1.48 -4.34
C VAL A 249 -1.04 -0.33 -3.46
N LEU A 250 -0.52 -0.28 -2.25
CA LEU A 250 -0.79 0.75 -1.27
C LEU A 250 0.38 1.74 -1.27
N ILE A 251 0.11 3.02 -1.48
CA ILE A 251 1.14 4.06 -1.55
C ILE A 251 0.83 5.14 -0.53
N ASP A 252 1.78 5.42 0.36
CA ASP A 252 1.63 6.42 1.41
C ASP A 252 2.40 7.68 1.05
N GLU A 253 1.69 8.81 0.97
CA GLU A 253 2.18 10.18 0.75
C GLU A 253 3.27 10.30 -0.34
N PRO A 254 3.01 9.84 -1.58
CA PRO A 254 4.02 9.89 -2.65
C PRO A 254 4.52 11.29 -2.96
N GLU A 255 3.69 12.31 -2.70
CA GLU A 255 4.00 13.72 -2.92
C GLU A 255 5.15 14.26 -2.07
N MET A 256 5.46 13.63 -0.94
CA MET A 256 6.50 14.11 -0.02
C MET A 256 7.88 14.24 -0.68
N SER A 257 8.15 13.43 -1.68
CA SER A 257 9.40 13.42 -2.43
C SER A 257 9.30 14.09 -3.80
N PHE A 258 8.09 14.50 -4.24
CA PHE A 258 7.88 14.97 -5.59
C PHE A 258 7.99 16.50 -5.71
N HIS A 259 8.67 16.93 -6.76
CA HIS A 259 8.53 18.32 -7.20
C HIS A 259 7.06 18.61 -7.58
N LEU A 260 6.60 19.81 -7.34
CA LEU A 260 5.19 20.18 -7.53
C LEU A 260 4.68 19.88 -8.96
N SER A 261 5.53 20.06 -9.98
CA SER A 261 5.18 19.72 -11.37
C SER A 261 4.93 18.22 -11.60
N TRP A 262 5.55 17.35 -10.82
CA TRP A 262 5.37 15.89 -10.95
C TRP A 262 4.07 15.41 -10.31
N GLN A 263 3.60 16.13 -9.27
CA GLN A 263 2.33 15.83 -8.63
C GLN A 263 1.15 15.92 -9.61
N GLY A 264 1.17 16.92 -10.53
CA GLY A 264 0.12 17.11 -11.52
C GLY A 264 0.03 15.99 -12.58
N ASP A 265 1.13 15.29 -12.84
CA ASP A 265 1.14 14.15 -13.79
C ASP A 265 0.91 12.79 -13.13
N TYR A 266 0.83 12.74 -11.79
CA TYR A 266 0.85 11.50 -11.04
C TYR A 266 -0.35 10.59 -11.34
N LEU A 267 -1.58 11.13 -11.31
CA LEU A 267 -2.78 10.36 -11.66
C LEU A 267 -2.72 9.82 -13.10
N LYS A 268 -2.24 10.63 -14.04
CA LYS A 268 -2.07 10.22 -15.43
C LYS A 268 -1.07 9.06 -15.54
N ASN A 269 0.03 9.11 -14.79
CA ASN A 269 1.02 8.04 -14.74
C ASN A 269 0.42 6.75 -14.17
N LEU A 270 -0.31 6.83 -13.05
CA LEU A 270 -1.00 5.69 -12.46
C LEU A 270 -2.02 5.08 -13.43
N ARG A 271 -2.83 5.88 -14.12
CA ARG A 271 -3.82 5.40 -15.08
C ARG A 271 -3.18 4.63 -16.24
N GLN A 272 -2.03 5.09 -16.75
CA GLN A 272 -1.32 4.36 -17.79
C GLN A 272 -0.83 2.99 -17.31
N ILE A 273 -0.28 2.93 -16.10
CA ILE A 273 0.19 1.68 -15.50
C ILE A 273 -0.98 0.74 -15.23
N VAL A 274 -2.00 1.21 -14.52
CA VAL A 274 -3.18 0.42 -14.14
C VAL A 274 -3.97 -0.06 -15.37
N GLY A 275 -4.05 0.77 -16.43
CA GLY A 275 -4.67 0.39 -17.70
C GLY A 275 -3.92 -0.69 -18.46
N LEU A 276 -2.59 -0.78 -18.29
CA LEU A 276 -1.76 -1.82 -18.90
C LEU A 276 -1.65 -3.07 -18.03
N ARG A 277 -1.64 -2.87 -16.71
CA ARG A 277 -1.52 -3.92 -15.69
C ARG A 277 -2.84 -4.01 -14.92
N ASN A 278 -3.31 -5.20 -14.69
CA ASN A 278 -4.55 -5.43 -13.93
C ASN A 278 -4.28 -5.30 -12.40
N VAL A 279 -3.80 -4.14 -11.95
CA VAL A 279 -3.48 -3.86 -10.53
C VAL A 279 -4.47 -2.85 -9.95
N GLN A 280 -4.72 -2.92 -8.65
CA GLN A 280 -5.48 -1.92 -7.89
C GLN A 280 -4.52 -1.03 -7.12
N CYS A 281 -4.73 0.29 -7.15
CA CYS A 281 -3.88 1.25 -6.49
C CYS A 281 -4.67 2.08 -5.48
N ILE A 282 -4.25 2.10 -4.22
CA ILE A 282 -4.83 2.91 -3.15
C ILE A 282 -3.74 3.83 -2.62
N VAL A 283 -3.96 5.12 -2.73
CA VAL A 283 -2.98 6.16 -2.40
C VAL A 283 -3.48 6.99 -1.24
N ALA A 284 -2.75 7.05 -0.14
CA ALA A 284 -3.00 8.02 0.92
C ALA A 284 -2.23 9.31 0.59
N THR A 285 -2.92 10.44 0.63
CA THR A 285 -2.33 11.74 0.28
C THR A 285 -2.99 12.88 1.05
N HIS A 286 -2.26 13.97 1.25
CA HIS A 286 -2.81 15.23 1.72
C HIS A 286 -2.84 16.30 0.60
N SER A 287 -2.34 15.99 -0.61
CA SER A 287 -2.25 16.89 -1.73
C SER A 287 -3.38 16.67 -2.75
N PRO A 288 -4.29 17.62 -2.96
CA PRO A 288 -5.31 17.49 -3.99
C PRO A 288 -4.75 17.50 -5.41
N ILE A 289 -3.51 17.96 -5.62
CA ILE A 289 -2.84 18.00 -6.92
C ILE A 289 -2.56 16.58 -7.43
N ILE A 290 -2.30 15.64 -6.52
CA ILE A 290 -1.92 14.25 -6.85
C ILE A 290 -3.03 13.52 -7.65
N PHE A 291 -4.30 13.84 -7.39
CA PHE A 291 -5.44 13.26 -8.10
C PHE A 291 -6.10 14.20 -9.10
N ASP A 292 -5.36 15.25 -9.53
CA ASP A 292 -5.75 16.20 -10.58
C ASP A 292 -7.17 16.78 -10.39
N SER A 293 -7.54 17.03 -9.13
CA SER A 293 -8.87 17.50 -8.72
C SER A 293 -10.04 16.56 -9.11
N GLU A 294 -9.77 15.30 -9.41
CA GLU A 294 -10.80 14.30 -9.66
C GLU A 294 -11.35 13.75 -8.33
N TYR A 295 -12.17 14.56 -7.66
CA TYR A 295 -12.73 14.24 -6.33
C TYR A 295 -13.58 12.97 -6.29
N SER A 296 -14.08 12.48 -7.42
CA SER A 296 -14.78 11.19 -7.50
C SER A 296 -13.89 9.98 -7.18
N LEU A 297 -12.56 10.14 -7.29
CA LEU A 297 -11.58 9.12 -6.91
C LEU A 297 -11.15 9.24 -5.45
N ALA A 298 -11.48 10.36 -4.79
CA ALA A 298 -11.04 10.67 -3.44
C ALA A 298 -12.07 10.25 -2.40
N ILE A 299 -11.60 9.62 -1.33
CA ILE A 299 -12.34 9.31 -0.13
C ILE A 299 -11.82 10.25 0.96
N ASP A 300 -12.63 11.24 1.32
CA ASP A 300 -12.25 12.24 2.31
C ASP A 300 -12.63 11.76 3.73
N LEU A 301 -11.62 11.45 4.55
CA LEU A 301 -11.81 11.01 5.94
C LEU A 301 -12.36 12.13 6.82
N TYR A 302 -12.03 13.40 6.53
CA TYR A 302 -12.57 14.53 7.28
C TYR A 302 -14.09 14.66 7.05
N ALA A 303 -14.52 14.58 5.81
CA ALA A 303 -15.93 14.66 5.45
C ALA A 303 -16.76 13.52 6.06
N GLN A 304 -16.18 12.32 6.23
CA GLN A 304 -16.87 11.21 6.92
C GLN A 304 -17.09 11.47 8.41
N MET A 305 -16.21 12.23 9.03
CA MET A 305 -16.32 12.60 10.45
C MET A 305 -17.21 13.84 10.68
N HIS A 306 -17.42 14.66 9.64
CA HIS A 306 -18.15 15.92 9.71
C HIS A 306 -19.19 16.00 8.58
N PRO A 307 -20.19 15.11 8.54
CA PRO A 307 -21.12 15.01 7.40
C PRO A 307 -22.04 16.23 7.22
N GLU A 308 -22.04 17.18 8.17
CA GLU A 308 -22.88 18.39 8.15
C GLU A 308 -22.13 19.67 7.72
N GLU A 309 -20.81 19.59 7.47
CA GLU A 309 -20.00 20.68 6.93
C GLU A 309 -19.79 20.53 5.42
#